data_d741118111dc52b69bda40d0592e26de
#
_entry.id   d741118111dc52b69bda40d0592e26de
#
_cell.length_a   1.000
_cell.length_b   1.000
_cell.length_c   1.000
_cell.angle_alpha   90.00
_cell.angle_beta   90.00
_cell.angle_gamma   90.00
#
_symmetry.space_group_name_H-M   'P 1'
#
loop_
_entity.id
_entity.type
_entity.pdbx_description
1 polymer ?
#
loop_
_entity_poly.entity_id
_entity_poly.type
_entity_poly.pdbx_seq_one_letter_code
_entity_poly.pdbx_strand_id
1 'polypeptide(L)'
;MKYISTRGASPAVSSAQAIVNGLAPDGGLYTFSPAELPKLDWQRLIALDYYHMAAEIISALLPDFTSEEMLDLVRRAYTGKFPSTEIAPTVAVGDMSVLELFRGPTSAFKDVALCLLPYLMKASAEKCGDAEKITILTATSGDTGKAALEGFRDVPGIDIAVFYPRDGVSPVQKAQMVTQEGRNVHVCAVDGNFDDAQSGVKQIFESVRDRGLSSANSINIGRLVPQVVYYFSAYADLVKQGRLTPGAKLSFTVPTGNFGDILAGFIAGELGLPIGRLVCASNENNVLTDFLRTGTYDRRRSFYRTLSPSMDILISSNLERLLYLVSGDCELVASLMQQLKADGFYTVPTELLEKIQSRFWAGCCGDEATEETIRDVWERHSYLCDTHTAVAWNVARQYEKAAESPDPMVVLSTASPYKFPAAVLSAIGAKCDGDEFDMMSALEKATGFPMPANLRSLRERPVLHTDCVKPGKMRGYVLDLLEGKT
;
A
#
# COMPACT_ATOMS: atom_id res chain seq x y z
N MET A 1 20.04 11.40 -10.22
CA MET A 1 19.61 10.92 -8.89
C MET A 1 20.05 9.47 -8.74
N LYS A 2 20.77 9.13 -7.67
CA LYS A 2 21.12 7.76 -7.29
C LYS A 2 20.27 7.30 -6.13
N TYR A 3 20.09 5.98 -6.02
CA TYR A 3 19.40 5.37 -4.91
C TYR A 3 20.40 4.86 -3.87
N ILE A 4 20.17 5.19 -2.62
CA ILE A 4 21.01 4.83 -1.49
C ILE A 4 20.21 4.02 -0.47
N SER A 5 20.90 3.29 0.40
CA SER A 5 20.28 2.69 1.57
C SER A 5 19.99 3.74 2.63
N THR A 6 18.83 3.66 3.28
CA THR A 6 18.49 4.47 4.45
C THR A 6 19.50 4.33 5.61
N ARG A 7 20.29 3.24 5.63
CA ARG A 7 21.31 2.96 6.66
C ARG A 7 22.75 3.24 6.22
N GLY A 8 22.96 3.59 4.95
CA GLY A 8 24.19 4.13 4.39
C GLY A 8 25.37 3.16 4.21
N ALA A 9 25.26 1.91 4.66
CA ALA A 9 26.37 0.95 4.57
C ALA A 9 26.42 0.19 3.23
N SER A 10 25.45 0.41 2.34
CA SER A 10 25.39 -0.20 1.02
C SER A 10 25.79 0.80 -0.07
N PRO A 11 26.41 0.34 -1.18
CA PRO A 11 26.71 1.20 -2.31
C PRO A 11 25.47 1.84 -2.92
N ALA A 12 25.60 3.07 -3.41
CA ALA A 12 24.55 3.71 -4.20
C ALA A 12 24.35 2.99 -5.53
N VAL A 13 23.09 2.81 -5.93
CA VAL A 13 22.69 2.08 -7.13
C VAL A 13 21.85 2.94 -8.08
N SER A 14 21.56 2.47 -9.27
CA SER A 14 20.57 3.08 -10.17
C SER A 14 19.14 2.84 -9.67
N SER A 15 18.15 3.56 -10.18
CA SER A 15 16.74 3.33 -9.84
C SER A 15 16.28 1.94 -10.29
N ALA A 16 16.73 1.49 -11.45
CA ALA A 16 16.46 0.15 -11.96
C ALA A 16 17.01 -0.93 -11.00
N GLN A 17 18.28 -0.79 -10.60
CA GLN A 17 18.90 -1.73 -9.67
C GLN A 17 18.22 -1.75 -8.29
N ALA A 18 17.73 -0.60 -7.80
CA ALA A 18 16.99 -0.53 -6.54
C ALA A 18 15.65 -1.30 -6.61
N ILE A 19 14.97 -1.26 -7.76
CA ILE A 19 13.73 -2.02 -7.99
C ILE A 19 14.01 -3.52 -8.05
N VAL A 20 15.05 -3.95 -8.77
CA VAL A 20 15.43 -5.38 -8.88
C VAL A 20 15.83 -5.93 -7.53
N ASN A 21 16.69 -5.22 -6.80
CA ASN A 21 17.16 -5.66 -5.48
C ASN A 21 16.05 -5.66 -4.42
N GLY A 22 15.12 -4.69 -4.48
CA GLY A 22 14.04 -4.51 -3.51
C GLY A 22 14.48 -4.04 -2.13
N LEU A 23 15.55 -4.61 -1.57
CA LEU A 23 16.14 -4.31 -0.27
C LEU A 23 17.65 -4.14 -0.41
N ALA A 24 18.22 -3.19 0.36
CA ALA A 24 19.67 -3.00 0.36
C ALA A 24 20.40 -4.12 1.16
N PRO A 25 21.65 -4.47 0.78
CA PRO A 25 22.42 -5.53 1.46
C PRO A 25 22.62 -5.34 2.95
N ASP A 26 22.65 -4.08 3.44
CA ASP A 26 22.73 -3.74 4.86
C ASP A 26 21.39 -3.85 5.62
N GLY A 27 20.33 -4.28 4.92
CA GLY A 27 18.98 -4.41 5.45
C GLY A 27 18.21 -3.08 5.51
N GLY A 28 18.79 -1.97 5.02
CA GLY A 28 18.13 -0.68 4.85
C GLY A 28 17.25 -0.66 3.59
N LEU A 29 16.41 0.36 3.49
CA LEU A 29 15.50 0.53 2.36
C LEU A 29 16.13 1.45 1.31
N TYR A 30 16.03 1.08 0.03
CA TYR A 30 16.45 1.98 -1.04
C TYR A 30 15.56 3.22 -1.10
N THR A 31 16.20 4.38 -1.18
CA THR A 31 15.57 5.69 -1.33
C THR A 31 16.53 6.66 -2.03
N PHE A 32 16.10 7.85 -2.28
CA PHE A 32 16.89 8.93 -2.89
C PHE A 32 17.28 9.98 -1.87
N SER A 33 18.34 10.76 -2.14
CA SER A 33 18.69 11.91 -1.31
C SER A 33 17.60 12.99 -1.39
N PRO A 34 17.16 13.56 -0.26
CA PRO A 34 16.20 14.67 -0.27
C PRO A 34 16.66 15.87 -1.12
N ALA A 35 17.97 16.13 -1.14
CA ALA A 35 18.55 17.22 -1.92
C ALA A 35 18.51 17.02 -3.44
N GLU A 36 18.35 15.76 -3.90
CA GLU A 36 18.27 15.42 -5.32
C GLU A 36 16.84 15.35 -5.86
N LEU A 37 15.81 15.51 -5.00
CA LEU A 37 14.42 15.50 -5.44
C LEU A 37 14.12 16.69 -6.35
N PRO A 38 13.62 16.47 -7.58
CA PRO A 38 13.26 17.55 -8.47
C PRO A 38 12.04 18.30 -7.95
N LYS A 39 11.93 19.59 -8.26
CA LYS A 39 10.65 20.30 -8.14
C LYS A 39 9.95 20.22 -9.49
N LEU A 40 8.75 19.68 -9.47
CA LEU A 40 7.94 19.50 -10.68
C LEU A 40 7.01 20.69 -10.90
N ASP A 41 6.72 20.96 -12.15
CA ASP A 41 5.65 21.90 -12.52
C ASP A 41 4.29 21.24 -12.28
N TRP A 42 3.84 21.27 -11.03
CA TRP A 42 2.59 20.66 -10.63
C TRP A 42 1.38 21.27 -11.36
N GLN A 43 1.42 22.55 -11.73
CA GLN A 43 0.33 23.21 -12.45
C GLN A 43 0.14 22.60 -13.84
N ARG A 44 1.23 22.32 -14.52
CA ARG A 44 1.19 21.59 -15.79
C ARG A 44 0.75 20.15 -15.61
N LEU A 45 1.24 19.46 -14.58
CA LEU A 45 0.94 18.05 -14.32
C LEU A 45 -0.56 17.83 -14.05
N ILE A 46 -1.21 18.67 -13.28
CA ILE A 46 -2.64 18.52 -12.96
C ILE A 46 -3.57 18.75 -14.17
N ALA A 47 -3.05 19.27 -15.27
CA ALA A 47 -3.80 19.41 -16.53
C ALA A 47 -3.72 18.17 -17.42
N LEU A 48 -2.84 17.20 -17.11
CA LEU A 48 -2.68 15.96 -17.84
C LEU A 48 -3.73 14.92 -17.42
N ASP A 49 -3.96 13.91 -18.27
CA ASP A 49 -4.63 12.70 -17.85
C ASP A 49 -3.75 11.87 -16.92
N TYR A 50 -4.34 10.89 -16.22
CA TYR A 50 -3.64 10.07 -15.25
C TYR A 50 -2.41 9.34 -15.82
N TYR A 51 -2.48 8.83 -17.06
CA TYR A 51 -1.40 8.07 -17.67
C TYR A 51 -0.17 8.94 -17.96
N HIS A 52 -0.37 10.12 -18.55
CA HIS A 52 0.71 11.07 -18.82
C HIS A 52 1.26 11.67 -17.52
N MET A 53 0.39 12.01 -16.57
CA MET A 53 0.79 12.47 -15.24
C MET A 53 1.67 11.40 -14.54
N ALA A 54 1.25 10.13 -14.55
CA ALA A 54 2.00 9.02 -13.99
C ALA A 54 3.36 8.85 -14.68
N ALA A 55 3.40 8.89 -16.00
CA ALA A 55 4.65 8.75 -16.75
C ALA A 55 5.67 9.81 -16.35
N GLU A 56 5.26 11.07 -16.22
CA GLU A 56 6.17 12.17 -15.87
C GLU A 56 6.62 12.12 -14.41
N ILE A 57 5.71 11.87 -13.47
CA ILE A 57 6.06 11.81 -12.04
C ILE A 57 6.97 10.61 -11.77
N ILE A 58 6.63 9.44 -12.31
CA ILE A 58 7.39 8.22 -12.05
C ILE A 58 8.77 8.29 -12.71
N SER A 59 8.90 8.79 -13.97
CA SER A 59 10.21 8.94 -14.61
C SER A 59 11.10 9.97 -13.91
N ALA A 60 10.53 11.03 -13.34
CA ALA A 60 11.27 11.99 -12.53
C ALA A 60 11.86 11.36 -11.26
N LEU A 61 11.17 10.39 -10.68
CA LEU A 61 11.64 9.63 -9.52
C LEU A 61 12.51 8.43 -9.91
N LEU A 62 12.31 7.84 -11.09
CA LEU A 62 13.07 6.69 -11.61
C LEU A 62 13.86 7.09 -12.88
N PRO A 63 14.98 7.80 -12.73
CA PRO A 63 15.66 8.46 -13.87
C PRO A 63 16.31 7.51 -14.88
N ASP A 64 16.34 6.21 -14.63
CA ASP A 64 16.76 5.23 -15.65
C ASP A 64 15.68 5.01 -16.73
N PHE A 65 14.48 5.57 -16.54
CA PHE A 65 13.36 5.47 -17.48
C PHE A 65 13.01 6.85 -18.05
N THR A 66 12.86 6.91 -19.38
CA THR A 66 12.27 8.10 -20.01
C THR A 66 10.77 8.17 -19.76
N SER A 67 10.17 9.36 -19.91
CA SER A 67 8.70 9.50 -19.79
C SER A 67 7.95 8.70 -20.84
N GLU A 68 8.52 8.50 -22.03
CA GLU A 68 7.92 7.70 -23.11
C GLU A 68 7.92 6.19 -22.75
N GLU A 69 9.07 5.66 -22.29
CA GLU A 69 9.15 4.29 -21.77
C GLU A 69 8.15 4.08 -20.62
N MET A 70 8.10 5.04 -19.70
CA MET A 70 7.21 4.96 -18.54
C MET A 70 5.74 5.00 -18.94
N LEU A 71 5.38 5.80 -19.95
CA LEU A 71 4.01 5.87 -20.47
C LEU A 71 3.57 4.51 -21.06
N ASP A 72 4.47 3.80 -21.77
CA ASP A 72 4.18 2.43 -22.25
C ASP A 72 3.93 1.48 -21.08
N LEU A 73 4.81 1.49 -20.05
CA LEU A 73 4.65 0.64 -18.87
C LEU A 73 3.33 0.93 -18.11
N VAL A 74 2.99 2.20 -17.93
CA VAL A 74 1.74 2.66 -17.29
C VAL A 74 0.51 2.19 -18.07
N ARG A 75 0.52 2.33 -19.42
CA ARG A 75 -0.57 1.85 -20.27
C ARG A 75 -0.75 0.35 -20.16
N ARG A 76 0.32 -0.42 -20.22
CA ARG A 76 0.28 -1.88 -20.06
C ARG A 76 -0.21 -2.30 -18.67
N ALA A 77 0.11 -1.52 -17.65
CA ALA A 77 -0.29 -1.80 -16.27
C ALA A 77 -1.78 -1.59 -16.02
N TYR A 78 -2.36 -0.53 -16.59
CA TYR A 78 -3.70 -0.09 -16.16
C TYR A 78 -4.80 -0.29 -17.20
N THR A 79 -4.47 -0.30 -18.50
CA THR A 79 -5.50 -0.45 -19.55
C THR A 79 -6.22 -1.80 -19.41
N GLY A 80 -7.55 -1.75 -19.30
CA GLY A 80 -8.41 -2.93 -19.16
C GLY A 80 -8.40 -3.58 -17.76
N LYS A 81 -7.55 -3.12 -16.83
CA LYS A 81 -7.56 -3.59 -15.43
C LYS A 81 -8.40 -2.69 -14.51
N PHE A 82 -8.49 -1.42 -14.83
CA PHE A 82 -9.36 -0.47 -14.14
C PHE A 82 -10.60 -0.18 -14.98
N PRO A 83 -11.77 0.11 -14.36
CA PRO A 83 -13.02 0.30 -15.08
C PRO A 83 -13.07 1.58 -15.91
N SER A 84 -12.19 2.53 -15.65
CA SER A 84 -12.05 3.79 -16.39
C SER A 84 -10.59 4.21 -16.48
N THR A 85 -10.31 5.28 -17.23
CA THR A 85 -9.00 5.93 -17.28
C THR A 85 -8.73 6.79 -16.03
N GLU A 86 -9.75 7.06 -15.22
CA GLU A 86 -9.62 7.66 -13.89
C GLU A 86 -9.27 6.56 -12.88
N ILE A 87 -7.99 6.27 -12.76
CA ILE A 87 -7.46 5.16 -11.95
C ILE A 87 -7.80 5.31 -10.47
N ALA A 88 -7.78 6.54 -9.96
CA ALA A 88 -8.02 6.91 -8.57
C ALA A 88 -8.89 8.16 -8.51
N PRO A 89 -10.21 8.06 -8.76
CA PRO A 89 -11.11 9.21 -8.77
C PRO A 89 -11.33 9.77 -7.37
N THR A 90 -11.45 11.11 -7.28
CA THR A 90 -11.82 11.80 -6.06
C THR A 90 -13.28 12.25 -6.13
N VAL A 91 -14.09 11.76 -5.19
CA VAL A 91 -15.53 12.05 -5.11
C VAL A 91 -15.86 12.95 -3.93
N ALA A 92 -16.90 13.76 -4.10
CA ALA A 92 -17.44 14.60 -3.02
C ALA A 92 -18.38 13.77 -2.13
N VAL A 93 -18.16 13.82 -0.81
CA VAL A 93 -19.02 13.16 0.18
C VAL A 93 -19.33 14.17 1.28
N GLY A 94 -20.48 14.84 1.16
CA GLY A 94 -20.79 15.97 2.01
C GLY A 94 -19.76 17.11 1.89
N ASP A 95 -19.22 17.55 2.99
CA ASP A 95 -18.16 18.57 3.08
C ASP A 95 -16.75 18.01 2.85
N MET A 96 -16.57 16.70 2.95
CA MET A 96 -15.31 16.02 2.68
C MET A 96 -15.16 15.61 1.21
N SER A 97 -13.94 15.26 0.84
CA SER A 97 -13.62 14.59 -0.43
C SER A 97 -12.99 13.24 -0.14
N VAL A 98 -13.28 12.23 -0.94
CA VAL A 98 -12.80 10.87 -0.78
C VAL A 98 -12.05 10.44 -2.04
N LEU A 99 -10.79 10.05 -1.88
CA LEU A 99 -9.98 9.46 -2.94
C LEU A 99 -10.20 7.95 -2.98
N GLU A 100 -10.91 7.46 -3.99
CA GLU A 100 -11.28 6.05 -4.12
C GLU A 100 -10.17 5.23 -4.78
N LEU A 101 -9.32 4.62 -3.98
CA LEU A 101 -8.19 3.81 -4.42
C LEU A 101 -8.54 2.33 -4.67
N PHE A 102 -9.77 1.93 -4.40
CA PHE A 102 -10.25 0.55 -4.50
C PHE A 102 -10.88 0.19 -5.86
N ARG A 103 -10.76 1.03 -6.86
CA ARG A 103 -11.35 0.83 -8.20
C ARG A 103 -10.62 -0.19 -9.07
N GLY A 104 -9.49 -0.71 -8.59
CA GLY A 104 -8.67 -1.68 -9.30
C GLY A 104 -9.20 -3.13 -9.27
N PRO A 105 -8.49 -4.05 -9.92
CA PRO A 105 -8.94 -5.42 -10.18
C PRO A 105 -9.08 -6.28 -8.91
N THR A 106 -8.53 -5.87 -7.77
CA THR A 106 -8.68 -6.61 -6.51
C THR A 106 -9.42 -5.85 -5.43
N SER A 107 -9.96 -4.68 -5.77
CA SER A 107 -10.73 -3.82 -4.89
C SER A 107 -9.95 -3.33 -3.66
N ALA A 108 -8.65 -3.01 -3.86
CA ALA A 108 -7.76 -2.44 -2.84
C ALA A 108 -6.75 -1.47 -3.47
N PHE A 109 -6.30 -0.45 -2.72
CA PHE A 109 -5.34 0.57 -3.19
C PHE A 109 -4.02 -0.02 -3.71
N LYS A 110 -3.68 -1.20 -3.25
CA LYS A 110 -2.46 -1.93 -3.62
C LYS A 110 -2.37 -2.20 -5.12
N ASP A 111 -3.52 -2.23 -5.80
CA ASP A 111 -3.61 -2.44 -7.25
C ASP A 111 -2.85 -1.38 -8.03
N VAL A 112 -2.88 -0.11 -7.60
CA VAL A 112 -2.19 0.99 -8.29
C VAL A 112 -0.69 0.69 -8.44
N ALA A 113 -0.06 0.24 -7.38
CA ALA A 113 1.37 -0.08 -7.42
C ALA A 113 1.64 -1.49 -7.96
N LEU A 114 0.82 -2.49 -7.59
CA LEU A 114 1.09 -3.88 -7.94
C LEU A 114 0.74 -4.23 -9.39
N CYS A 115 -0.14 -3.48 -10.05
CA CYS A 115 -0.34 -3.62 -11.49
C CYS A 115 0.86 -3.10 -12.31
N LEU A 116 1.58 -2.07 -11.80
CA LEU A 116 2.72 -1.49 -12.51
C LEU A 116 4.05 -2.19 -12.17
N LEU A 117 4.21 -2.65 -10.93
CA LEU A 117 5.46 -3.23 -10.44
C LEU A 117 6.06 -4.33 -11.33
N PRO A 118 5.30 -5.31 -11.86
CA PRO A 118 5.87 -6.35 -12.70
C PRO A 118 6.52 -5.81 -13.97
N TYR A 119 5.93 -4.81 -14.61
CA TYR A 119 6.48 -4.16 -15.78
C TYR A 119 7.73 -3.34 -15.46
N LEU A 120 7.71 -2.63 -14.32
CA LEU A 120 8.89 -1.93 -13.80
C LEU A 120 10.03 -2.91 -13.48
N MET A 121 9.74 -4.04 -12.84
CA MET A 121 10.76 -5.04 -12.49
C MET A 121 11.39 -5.63 -13.73
N LYS A 122 10.56 -6.03 -14.71
CA LYS A 122 11.07 -6.59 -15.98
C LYS A 122 11.95 -5.58 -16.72
N ALA A 123 11.46 -4.36 -16.94
CA ALA A 123 12.22 -3.33 -17.62
C ALA A 123 13.49 -2.93 -16.83
N SER A 124 13.43 -2.97 -15.49
CA SER A 124 14.60 -2.73 -14.62
C SER A 124 15.66 -3.84 -14.79
N ALA A 125 15.25 -5.11 -14.81
CA ALA A 125 16.16 -6.23 -15.01
C ALA A 125 16.85 -6.15 -16.38
N GLU A 126 16.10 -5.85 -17.44
CA GLU A 126 16.66 -5.63 -18.79
C GLU A 126 17.69 -4.48 -18.79
N LYS A 127 17.42 -3.36 -18.12
CA LYS A 127 18.37 -2.23 -17.99
C LYS A 127 19.62 -2.57 -17.16
N CYS A 128 19.49 -3.51 -16.21
CA CYS A 128 20.62 -4.01 -15.41
C CYS A 128 21.44 -5.10 -16.12
N GLY A 129 21.02 -5.53 -17.31
CA GLY A 129 21.66 -6.64 -18.04
C GLY A 129 21.35 -8.01 -17.45
N ASP A 130 20.33 -8.10 -16.62
CA ASP A 130 19.84 -9.34 -16.02
C ASP A 130 18.64 -9.84 -16.84
N ALA A 131 18.88 -10.89 -17.63
CA ALA A 131 17.86 -11.50 -18.48
C ALA A 131 17.24 -12.77 -17.84
N GLU A 132 17.61 -13.10 -16.60
CA GLU A 132 17.12 -14.30 -15.93
C GLU A 132 15.65 -14.15 -15.54
N LYS A 133 14.98 -15.29 -15.43
CA LYS A 133 13.59 -15.37 -14.95
C LYS A 133 13.52 -14.93 -13.50
N ILE A 134 12.65 -13.98 -13.20
CA ILE A 134 12.42 -13.49 -11.83
C ILE A 134 11.31 -14.31 -11.17
N THR A 135 11.54 -14.76 -9.94
CA THR A 135 10.51 -15.41 -9.12
C THR A 135 10.19 -14.57 -7.89
N ILE A 136 8.96 -14.09 -7.83
CA ILE A 136 8.47 -13.29 -6.70
C ILE A 136 7.96 -14.20 -5.60
N LEU A 137 8.48 -13.99 -4.39
CA LEU A 137 7.97 -14.66 -3.20
C LEU A 137 7.29 -13.64 -2.26
N THR A 138 6.08 -13.98 -1.83
CA THR A 138 5.32 -13.14 -0.91
C THR A 138 4.60 -13.99 0.13
N ALA A 139 4.72 -13.63 1.41
CA ALA A 139 3.81 -14.07 2.45
C ALA A 139 2.72 -13.00 2.65
N THR A 140 1.47 -13.43 2.81
CA THR A 140 0.33 -12.52 2.93
C THR A 140 -0.67 -12.99 3.98
N SER A 141 -1.32 -12.03 4.62
CA SER A 141 -2.53 -12.23 5.43
C SER A 141 -3.82 -11.82 4.69
N GLY A 142 -3.74 -11.51 3.36
CA GLY A 142 -4.92 -11.11 2.59
C GLY A 142 -4.62 -10.30 1.33
N ASP A 143 -4.97 -9.02 1.34
CA ASP A 143 -5.01 -8.13 0.17
C ASP A 143 -3.73 -8.00 -0.64
N THR A 144 -2.58 -7.97 0.03
CA THR A 144 -1.28 -7.82 -0.68
C THR A 144 -1.00 -9.01 -1.59
N GLY A 145 -1.29 -10.24 -1.10
CA GLY A 145 -1.10 -11.44 -1.90
C GLY A 145 -2.00 -11.44 -3.13
N LYS A 146 -3.30 -11.17 -2.96
CA LYS A 146 -4.23 -11.11 -4.09
C LYS A 146 -3.84 -10.04 -5.11
N ALA A 147 -3.51 -8.84 -4.67
CA ALA A 147 -3.11 -7.76 -5.56
C ALA A 147 -1.78 -8.07 -6.30
N ALA A 148 -0.85 -8.77 -5.64
CA ALA A 148 0.37 -9.23 -6.29
C ALA A 148 0.07 -10.31 -7.34
N LEU A 149 -0.71 -11.34 -7.00
CA LEU A 149 -1.12 -12.38 -7.95
C LEU A 149 -1.75 -11.79 -9.20
N GLU A 150 -2.68 -10.85 -9.04
CA GLU A 150 -3.36 -10.20 -10.17
C GLU A 150 -2.43 -9.29 -10.98
N GLY A 151 -1.56 -8.55 -10.32
CA GLY A 151 -0.59 -7.67 -11.00
C GLY A 151 0.40 -8.45 -11.85
N PHE A 152 0.94 -9.54 -11.31
CA PHE A 152 1.96 -10.37 -11.95
C PHE A 152 1.41 -11.44 -12.91
N ARG A 153 0.08 -11.64 -12.95
CA ARG A 153 -0.58 -12.63 -13.80
C ARG A 153 -0.13 -12.53 -15.26
N ASP A 154 0.38 -13.62 -15.80
CA ASP A 154 0.81 -13.80 -17.19
C ASP A 154 1.84 -12.77 -17.69
N VAL A 155 2.60 -12.11 -16.79
CA VAL A 155 3.70 -11.23 -17.16
C VAL A 155 4.90 -12.09 -17.57
N PRO A 156 5.37 -11.99 -18.84
CA PRO A 156 6.43 -12.85 -19.34
C PRO A 156 7.76 -12.67 -18.59
N GLY A 157 8.41 -13.78 -18.23
CA GLY A 157 9.71 -13.78 -17.55
C GLY A 157 9.62 -13.63 -16.02
N ILE A 158 8.42 -13.59 -15.45
CA ILE A 158 8.24 -13.49 -14.00
C ILE A 158 7.28 -14.58 -13.53
N ASP A 159 7.67 -15.33 -12.50
CA ASP A 159 6.77 -16.19 -11.74
C ASP A 159 6.45 -15.55 -10.38
N ILE A 160 5.30 -15.88 -9.82
CA ILE A 160 4.92 -15.45 -8.48
C ILE A 160 4.43 -16.62 -7.63
N ALA A 161 4.98 -16.76 -6.42
CA ALA A 161 4.49 -17.68 -5.40
C ALA A 161 4.03 -16.91 -4.15
N VAL A 162 2.77 -17.10 -3.79
CA VAL A 162 2.15 -16.49 -2.62
C VAL A 162 1.86 -17.55 -1.58
N PHE A 163 2.41 -17.33 -0.38
CA PHE A 163 2.15 -18.16 0.80
C PHE A 163 1.17 -17.45 1.73
N TYR A 164 0.14 -18.16 2.18
CA TYR A 164 -0.83 -17.64 3.13
C TYR A 164 -1.12 -18.64 4.24
N PRO A 165 -1.44 -18.23 5.49
CA PRO A 165 -1.82 -19.15 6.55
C PRO A 165 -3.16 -19.81 6.21
N ARG A 166 -3.24 -21.13 6.28
CA ARG A 166 -4.42 -21.92 5.88
C ARG A 166 -5.72 -21.42 6.51
N ASP A 167 -5.67 -21.08 7.78
CA ASP A 167 -6.82 -20.66 8.58
C ASP A 167 -6.74 -19.20 9.07
N GLY A 168 -5.89 -18.37 8.43
CA GLY A 168 -5.59 -17.02 8.89
C GLY A 168 -6.02 -15.89 7.94
N VAL A 169 -6.82 -16.19 6.93
CA VAL A 169 -7.37 -15.22 5.96
C VAL A 169 -8.89 -15.36 5.87
N SER A 170 -9.61 -14.28 5.54
CA SER A 170 -11.05 -14.35 5.38
C SER A 170 -11.46 -15.24 4.20
N PRO A 171 -12.68 -15.83 4.20
CA PRO A 171 -13.18 -16.63 3.10
C PRO A 171 -13.13 -15.91 1.75
N VAL A 172 -13.49 -14.62 1.69
CA VAL A 172 -13.41 -13.81 0.48
C VAL A 172 -11.97 -13.65 0.01
N GLN A 173 -11.04 -13.30 0.90
CA GLN A 173 -9.62 -13.16 0.57
C GLN A 173 -8.99 -14.48 0.12
N LYS A 174 -9.33 -15.59 0.79
CA LYS A 174 -8.90 -16.93 0.39
C LYS A 174 -9.39 -17.26 -1.01
N ALA A 175 -10.69 -17.09 -1.27
CA ALA A 175 -11.28 -17.34 -2.58
C ALA A 175 -10.61 -16.49 -3.67
N GLN A 176 -10.34 -15.20 -3.41
CA GLN A 176 -9.62 -14.35 -4.35
C GLN A 176 -8.24 -14.89 -4.75
N MET A 177 -7.53 -15.57 -3.83
CA MET A 177 -6.22 -16.14 -4.10
C MET A 177 -6.30 -17.52 -4.76
N VAL A 178 -7.09 -18.44 -4.19
CA VAL A 178 -7.12 -19.84 -4.68
C VAL A 178 -7.84 -20.01 -6.03
N THR A 179 -8.60 -19.02 -6.47
CA THR A 179 -9.25 -18.98 -7.81
C THR A 179 -8.48 -18.12 -8.82
N GLN A 180 -7.28 -17.65 -8.47
CA GLN A 180 -6.49 -16.79 -9.35
C GLN A 180 -6.01 -17.55 -10.57
N GLU A 181 -6.34 -17.05 -11.75
CA GLU A 181 -5.85 -17.54 -13.03
C GLU A 181 -4.43 -17.01 -13.32
N GLY A 182 -3.71 -17.70 -14.18
CA GLY A 182 -2.38 -17.32 -14.66
C GLY A 182 -1.43 -18.51 -14.71
N ARG A 183 -0.66 -18.63 -15.77
CA ARG A 183 0.29 -19.74 -15.98
C ARG A 183 1.54 -19.64 -15.13
N ASN A 184 1.83 -18.44 -14.62
CA ASN A 184 3.00 -18.08 -13.82
C ASN A 184 2.64 -17.80 -12.35
N VAL A 185 1.42 -18.18 -11.94
CA VAL A 185 0.86 -17.87 -10.62
C VAL A 185 0.79 -19.14 -9.77
N HIS A 186 1.38 -19.10 -8.59
CA HIS A 186 1.41 -20.20 -7.64
C HIS A 186 0.92 -19.72 -6.27
N VAL A 187 -0.06 -20.43 -5.70
CA VAL A 187 -0.64 -20.11 -4.40
C VAL A 187 -0.56 -21.32 -3.51
N CYS A 188 0.11 -21.20 -2.36
CA CYS A 188 0.33 -22.28 -1.44
C CYS A 188 -0.09 -21.91 -0.02
N ALA A 189 -0.99 -22.70 0.57
CA ALA A 189 -1.34 -22.58 1.97
C ALA A 189 -0.18 -23.06 2.86
N VAL A 190 0.01 -22.41 3.99
CA VAL A 190 0.93 -22.85 5.03
C VAL A 190 0.12 -23.40 6.21
N ASP A 191 0.39 -24.64 6.60
CA ASP A 191 -0.20 -25.25 7.78
C ASP A 191 0.46 -24.68 9.05
N GLY A 192 0.15 -23.42 9.32
CA GLY A 192 0.72 -22.57 10.36
C GLY A 192 0.03 -21.20 10.36
N ASN A 193 0.59 -20.25 11.10
CA ASN A 193 0.10 -18.87 11.17
C ASN A 193 0.83 -17.94 10.18
N PHE A 194 0.49 -16.64 10.19
CA PHE A 194 1.12 -15.65 9.30
C PHE A 194 2.61 -15.46 9.57
N ASP A 195 3.03 -15.52 10.84
CA ASP A 195 4.44 -15.37 11.21
C ASP A 195 5.28 -16.56 10.70
N ASP A 196 4.69 -17.76 10.67
CA ASP A 196 5.31 -18.95 10.09
C ASP A 196 5.54 -18.77 8.59
N ALA A 197 4.52 -18.28 7.86
CA ALA A 197 4.62 -18.02 6.43
C ALA A 197 5.66 -16.92 6.12
N GLN A 198 5.65 -15.83 6.88
CA GLN A 198 6.58 -14.72 6.71
C GLN A 198 8.02 -15.11 7.04
N SER A 199 8.22 -15.85 8.14
CA SER A 199 9.53 -16.36 8.55
C SER A 199 10.07 -17.36 7.52
N GLY A 200 9.21 -18.24 6.99
CA GLY A 200 9.56 -19.18 5.94
C GLY A 200 10.04 -18.49 4.67
N VAL A 201 9.33 -17.47 4.19
CA VAL A 201 9.75 -16.67 3.03
C VAL A 201 11.10 -15.99 3.29
N LYS A 202 11.29 -15.39 4.48
CA LYS A 202 12.56 -14.76 4.85
C LYS A 202 13.73 -15.76 4.85
N GLN A 203 13.55 -16.94 5.43
CA GLN A 203 14.56 -18.00 5.42
C GLN A 203 14.90 -18.48 4.00
N ILE A 204 13.91 -18.51 3.10
CA ILE A 204 14.15 -18.85 1.70
C ILE A 204 15.06 -17.81 1.04
N PHE A 205 14.78 -16.51 1.22
CA PHE A 205 15.66 -15.45 0.71
C PHE A 205 17.09 -15.53 1.24
N GLU A 206 17.27 -15.94 2.49
CA GLU A 206 18.60 -16.11 3.10
C GLU A 206 19.36 -17.34 2.58
N SER A 207 18.63 -18.42 2.25
CA SER A 207 19.20 -19.73 1.90
C SER A 207 19.25 -20.06 0.42
N VAL A 208 18.52 -19.34 -0.42
CA VAL A 208 18.43 -19.53 -1.87
C VAL A 208 18.90 -18.23 -2.55
N ARG A 209 20.23 -18.05 -2.60
CA ARG A 209 20.85 -16.89 -3.24
C ARG A 209 21.09 -17.15 -4.74
N ASP A 210 21.19 -16.07 -5.50
CA ASP A 210 21.59 -16.08 -6.93
C ASP A 210 20.68 -16.92 -7.87
N ARG A 211 19.38 -16.99 -7.55
CA ARG A 211 18.37 -17.68 -8.38
C ARG A 211 17.21 -16.78 -8.80
N GLY A 212 17.45 -15.49 -9.01
CA GLY A 212 16.41 -14.56 -9.50
C GLY A 212 15.22 -14.38 -8.55
N LEU A 213 15.42 -14.56 -7.22
CA LEU A 213 14.36 -14.33 -6.24
C LEU A 213 14.21 -12.84 -5.94
N SER A 214 12.98 -12.35 -5.93
CA SER A 214 12.66 -10.98 -5.54
C SER A 214 11.34 -10.92 -4.76
N SER A 215 11.03 -9.75 -4.19
CA SER A 215 9.86 -9.55 -3.36
C SER A 215 8.98 -8.39 -3.86
N ALA A 216 7.67 -8.62 -3.82
CA ALA A 216 6.66 -7.59 -4.10
C ALA A 216 6.17 -6.84 -2.84
N ASN A 217 6.90 -6.91 -1.73
CA ASN A 217 6.51 -6.29 -0.47
C ASN A 217 6.59 -4.75 -0.53
N SER A 218 5.95 -4.05 0.40
CA SER A 218 5.88 -2.57 0.48
C SER A 218 7.25 -1.89 0.66
N ILE A 219 8.29 -2.66 0.99
CA ILE A 219 9.67 -2.17 1.10
C ILE A 219 10.33 -1.90 -0.26
N ASN A 220 9.86 -2.53 -1.35
CA ASN A 220 10.38 -2.25 -2.68
C ASN A 220 9.99 -0.82 -3.13
N ILE A 221 10.97 -0.04 -3.60
CA ILE A 221 10.74 1.34 -4.03
C ILE A 221 9.76 1.42 -5.22
N GLY A 222 9.72 0.41 -6.07
CA GLY A 222 8.75 0.28 -7.16
C GLY A 222 7.29 0.14 -6.70
N ARG A 223 7.07 -0.15 -5.40
CA ARG A 223 5.75 -0.09 -4.75
C ARG A 223 5.40 1.30 -4.26
N LEU A 224 6.39 2.08 -3.84
CA LEU A 224 6.18 3.42 -3.27
C LEU A 224 5.93 4.47 -4.36
N VAL A 225 6.79 4.49 -5.39
CA VAL A 225 6.80 5.55 -6.40
C VAL A 225 5.46 5.70 -7.15
N PRO A 226 4.76 4.65 -7.59
CA PRO A 226 3.46 4.80 -8.26
C PRO A 226 2.37 5.44 -7.39
N GLN A 227 2.50 5.35 -6.08
CA GLN A 227 1.53 5.91 -5.14
C GLN A 227 1.61 7.44 -5.04
N VAL A 228 2.72 8.05 -5.44
CA VAL A 228 2.86 9.51 -5.48
C VAL A 228 1.86 10.15 -6.45
N VAL A 229 1.55 9.46 -7.54
CA VAL A 229 0.72 9.96 -8.64
C VAL A 229 -0.70 10.31 -8.18
N TYR A 230 -1.33 9.48 -7.38
CA TYR A 230 -2.73 9.70 -7.01
C TYR A 230 -2.93 10.91 -6.05
N TYR A 231 -1.90 11.40 -5.39
CA TYR A 231 -1.96 12.68 -4.67
C TYR A 231 -2.07 13.86 -5.63
N PHE A 232 -1.33 13.83 -6.73
CA PHE A 232 -1.47 14.82 -7.81
C PHE A 232 -2.83 14.69 -8.51
N SER A 233 -3.29 13.46 -8.76
CA SER A 233 -4.61 13.21 -9.35
C SER A 233 -5.73 13.74 -8.48
N ALA A 234 -5.69 13.49 -7.16
CA ALA A 234 -6.69 14.01 -6.22
C ALA A 234 -6.70 15.54 -6.21
N TYR A 235 -5.53 16.17 -6.24
CA TYR A 235 -5.44 17.64 -6.33
C TYR A 235 -6.06 18.14 -7.64
N ALA A 236 -5.75 17.49 -8.76
CA ALA A 236 -6.31 17.83 -10.08
C ALA A 236 -7.84 17.70 -10.12
N ASP A 237 -8.37 16.62 -9.53
CA ASP A 237 -9.83 16.38 -9.46
C ASP A 237 -10.55 17.48 -8.69
N LEU A 238 -10.02 17.89 -7.54
CA LEU A 238 -10.64 18.95 -6.73
C LEU A 238 -10.58 20.31 -7.43
N VAL A 239 -9.49 20.61 -8.11
CA VAL A 239 -9.38 21.83 -8.93
C VAL A 239 -10.40 21.80 -10.07
N LYS A 240 -10.50 20.70 -10.80
CA LYS A 240 -11.45 20.49 -11.90
C LYS A 240 -12.92 20.57 -11.44
N GLN A 241 -13.20 20.07 -10.23
CA GLN A 241 -14.53 20.14 -9.60
C GLN A 241 -14.85 21.52 -9.01
N GLY A 242 -13.92 22.47 -9.01
CA GLY A 242 -14.09 23.79 -8.39
C GLY A 242 -14.12 23.76 -6.85
N ARG A 243 -13.69 22.66 -6.23
CA ARG A 243 -13.63 22.47 -4.76
C ARG A 243 -12.30 22.96 -4.17
N LEU A 244 -11.29 23.18 -4.98
CA LEU A 244 -9.98 23.67 -4.57
C LEU A 244 -9.50 24.78 -5.53
N THR A 245 -9.07 25.90 -4.99
CA THR A 245 -8.41 26.93 -5.79
C THR A 245 -6.98 26.50 -6.10
N PRO A 246 -6.50 26.58 -7.36
CA PRO A 246 -5.12 26.25 -7.70
C PRO A 246 -4.11 27.01 -6.82
N GLY A 247 -3.18 26.29 -6.20
CA GLY A 247 -2.19 26.81 -5.27
C GLY A 247 -2.62 26.80 -3.79
N ALA A 248 -3.90 26.59 -3.49
CA ALA A 248 -4.34 26.36 -2.12
C ALA A 248 -3.79 25.01 -1.61
N LYS A 249 -3.49 24.95 -0.32
CA LYS A 249 -3.04 23.71 0.32
C LYS A 249 -4.17 22.70 0.42
N LEU A 250 -3.82 21.43 0.25
CA LEU A 250 -4.72 20.29 0.39
C LEU A 250 -4.17 19.32 1.40
N SER A 251 -4.94 18.99 2.41
CA SER A 251 -4.58 18.02 3.44
C SER A 251 -5.15 16.63 3.09
N PHE A 252 -4.46 15.58 3.54
CA PHE A 252 -4.86 14.20 3.27
C PHE A 252 -4.85 13.38 4.56
N THR A 253 -5.94 12.64 4.80
CA THR A 253 -5.99 11.66 5.89
C THR A 253 -5.84 10.26 5.31
N VAL A 254 -4.85 9.54 5.81
CA VAL A 254 -4.42 8.25 5.28
C VAL A 254 -4.56 7.16 6.34
N PRO A 255 -5.38 6.11 6.10
CA PRO A 255 -5.40 4.94 6.97
C PRO A 255 -4.05 4.22 6.85
N THR A 256 -3.27 4.21 7.94
CA THR A 256 -1.84 3.95 7.85
C THR A 256 -1.43 2.70 8.64
N GLY A 257 -0.82 1.74 7.91
CA GLY A 257 -0.09 0.60 8.48
C GLY A 257 1.40 0.74 8.18
N ASN A 258 1.88 0.19 7.06
CA ASN A 258 3.30 0.17 6.67
C ASN A 258 3.89 1.51 6.19
N PHE A 259 3.18 2.62 6.40
CA PHE A 259 3.60 3.99 6.09
C PHE A 259 3.89 4.30 4.61
N GLY A 260 3.68 3.37 3.70
CA GLY A 260 4.00 3.56 2.28
C GLY A 260 3.12 4.61 1.61
N ASP A 261 1.83 4.51 1.82
CA ASP A 261 0.83 5.40 1.23
C ASP A 261 1.04 6.85 1.68
N ILE A 262 1.04 7.11 2.98
CA ILE A 262 1.23 8.48 3.51
C ILE A 262 2.62 9.06 3.18
N LEU A 263 3.66 8.21 3.07
CA LEU A 263 4.98 8.63 2.62
C LEU A 263 4.98 9.09 1.15
N ALA A 264 4.15 8.45 0.31
CA ALA A 264 3.96 8.91 -1.07
C ALA A 264 3.36 10.32 -1.12
N GLY A 265 2.44 10.65 -0.22
CA GLY A 265 1.94 12.02 -0.03
C GLY A 265 3.02 13.00 0.41
N PHE A 266 3.91 12.59 1.32
CA PHE A 266 5.06 13.40 1.71
C PHE A 266 5.97 13.68 0.51
N ILE A 267 6.29 12.66 -0.29
CA ILE A 267 7.09 12.82 -1.52
C ILE A 267 6.40 13.74 -2.51
N ALA A 268 5.08 13.64 -2.70
CA ALA A 268 4.32 14.55 -3.56
C ALA A 268 4.49 16.01 -3.14
N GLY A 269 4.47 16.30 -1.84
CA GLY A 269 4.76 17.63 -1.29
C GLY A 269 6.19 18.07 -1.54
N GLU A 270 7.17 17.17 -1.41
CA GLU A 270 8.56 17.47 -1.71
C GLU A 270 8.82 17.71 -3.21
N LEU A 271 8.03 17.10 -4.09
CA LEU A 271 8.05 17.38 -5.54
C LEU A 271 7.40 18.73 -5.90
N GLY A 272 6.71 19.38 -4.97
CA GLY A 272 6.16 20.74 -5.14
C GLY A 272 4.63 20.82 -5.13
N LEU A 273 3.89 19.71 -5.01
CA LEU A 273 2.44 19.74 -4.88
C LEU A 273 2.06 20.51 -3.58
N PRO A 274 1.10 21.46 -3.61
CA PRO A 274 0.69 22.19 -2.41
C PRO A 274 -0.03 21.30 -1.38
N ILE A 275 0.75 20.48 -0.66
CA ILE A 275 0.27 19.63 0.43
C ILE A 275 0.18 20.47 1.72
N GLY A 276 -0.96 20.39 2.41
CA GLY A 276 -1.16 20.90 3.75
C GLY A 276 -0.64 19.94 4.81
N ARG A 277 -1.52 19.31 5.55
CA ARG A 277 -1.18 18.27 6.53
C ARG A 277 -1.40 16.87 5.96
N LEU A 278 -0.47 15.97 6.31
CA LEU A 278 -0.64 14.53 6.16
C LEU A 278 -1.08 13.96 7.50
N VAL A 279 -2.33 13.55 7.57
CA VAL A 279 -2.95 13.05 8.78
C VAL A 279 -2.84 11.52 8.81
N CYS A 280 -1.99 11.02 9.70
CA CYS A 280 -1.79 9.59 9.91
C CYS A 280 -2.90 9.03 10.79
N ALA A 281 -3.75 8.20 10.23
CA ALA A 281 -4.83 7.55 10.95
C ALA A 281 -4.42 6.13 11.33
N SER A 282 -4.45 5.81 12.62
CA SER A 282 -4.20 4.48 13.18
C SER A 282 -5.49 3.87 13.73
N ASN A 283 -5.57 2.54 13.77
CA ASN A 283 -6.54 1.83 14.59
C ASN A 283 -6.02 1.66 16.04
N GLU A 284 -6.51 0.68 16.80
CA GLU A 284 -6.03 0.42 18.16
C GLU A 284 -4.54 0.07 18.23
N ASN A 285 -3.95 -0.42 17.14
CA ASN A 285 -2.50 -0.60 16.99
C ASN A 285 -1.83 0.75 16.68
N ASN A 286 -1.88 1.67 17.60
CA ASN A 286 -1.61 3.10 17.42
C ASN A 286 -0.13 3.50 17.58
N VAL A 287 0.80 2.59 17.31
CA VAL A 287 2.26 2.84 17.43
C VAL A 287 2.73 4.08 16.64
N LEU A 288 2.16 4.30 15.44
CA LEU A 288 2.47 5.46 14.61
C LEU A 288 1.92 6.76 15.20
N THR A 289 0.72 6.73 15.76
CA THR A 289 0.11 7.88 16.42
C THR A 289 0.97 8.32 17.61
N ASP A 290 1.39 7.39 18.45
CA ASP A 290 2.25 7.68 19.59
C ASP A 290 3.61 8.22 19.14
N PHE A 291 4.23 7.57 18.13
CA PHE A 291 5.50 8.04 17.57
C PHE A 291 5.40 9.48 17.04
N LEU A 292 4.42 9.79 16.22
CA LEU A 292 4.26 11.14 15.63
C LEU A 292 3.95 12.21 16.68
N ARG A 293 3.37 11.83 17.82
CA ARG A 293 3.08 12.74 18.92
C ARG A 293 4.28 12.93 19.87
N THR A 294 5.02 11.87 20.15
CA THR A 294 6.03 11.86 21.24
C THR A 294 7.47 11.73 20.75
N GLY A 295 7.69 11.32 19.51
CA GLY A 295 9.00 10.98 18.98
C GLY A 295 9.53 9.61 19.41
N THR A 296 8.76 8.87 20.22
CA THR A 296 9.14 7.52 20.68
C THR A 296 8.36 6.47 19.92
N TYR A 297 9.07 5.60 19.23
CA TYR A 297 8.53 4.41 18.58
C TYR A 297 8.75 3.21 19.47
N ASP A 298 7.67 2.62 20.01
CA ASP A 298 7.76 1.48 20.94
C ASP A 298 6.85 0.33 20.47
N ARG A 299 7.48 -0.79 20.04
CA ARG A 299 6.77 -2.01 19.62
C ARG A 299 6.43 -2.96 20.75
N ARG A 300 6.85 -2.68 21.97
CA ARG A 300 6.66 -3.49 23.18
C ARG A 300 5.27 -3.26 23.75
N ARG A 301 4.25 -3.57 22.98
CA ARG A 301 2.83 -3.40 23.32
C ARG A 301 2.01 -4.58 22.85
N SER A 302 0.80 -4.70 23.34
CA SER A 302 -0.16 -5.70 22.89
C SER A 302 -0.48 -5.50 21.41
N PHE A 303 -0.69 -6.59 20.70
CA PHE A 303 -1.21 -6.59 19.34
C PHE A 303 -2.71 -6.85 19.38
N TYR A 304 -3.48 -6.01 18.73
CA TYR A 304 -4.93 -6.11 18.63
C TYR A 304 -5.34 -6.55 17.23
N ARG A 305 -6.27 -7.49 17.14
CA ARG A 305 -6.96 -7.80 15.89
C ARG A 305 -8.18 -6.92 15.81
N THR A 306 -8.25 -6.07 14.80
CA THR A 306 -9.28 -5.05 14.65
C THR A 306 -10.14 -5.28 13.42
N LEU A 307 -11.20 -4.48 13.26
CA LEU A 307 -12.04 -4.45 12.06
C LEU A 307 -11.29 -3.92 10.82
N SER A 308 -10.14 -3.28 10.99
CA SER A 308 -9.30 -2.74 9.90
C SER A 308 -7.96 -3.47 9.79
N PRO A 309 -7.94 -4.77 9.41
CA PRO A 309 -6.78 -5.66 9.56
C PRO A 309 -5.55 -5.27 8.75
N SER A 310 -5.69 -4.50 7.66
CA SER A 310 -4.52 -4.02 6.89
C SER A 310 -3.68 -2.98 7.63
N MET A 311 -4.20 -2.44 8.74
CA MET A 311 -3.53 -1.49 9.64
C MET A 311 -3.03 -2.16 10.94
N ASP A 312 -3.30 -3.45 11.14
CA ASP A 312 -2.85 -4.21 12.31
C ASP A 312 -1.35 -4.48 12.22
N ILE A 313 -0.55 -3.54 12.70
CA ILE A 313 0.91 -3.61 12.68
C ILE A 313 1.52 -3.10 13.99
N LEU A 314 2.67 -3.66 14.37
CA LEU A 314 3.55 -3.12 15.40
C LEU A 314 4.88 -2.61 14.83
N ILE A 315 5.20 -2.97 13.58
CA ILE A 315 6.39 -2.48 12.88
C ILE A 315 5.94 -1.91 11.54
N SER A 316 6.16 -0.60 11.37
CA SER A 316 5.82 0.15 10.17
C SER A 316 7.06 0.33 9.30
N SER A 317 7.15 -0.45 8.22
CA SER A 317 8.40 -0.61 7.46
C SER A 317 8.88 0.68 6.77
N ASN A 318 7.99 1.48 6.17
CA ASN A 318 8.42 2.67 5.42
C ASN A 318 8.64 3.91 6.30
N LEU A 319 8.37 3.85 7.60
CA LEU A 319 8.73 4.92 8.52
C LEU A 319 10.25 5.18 8.51
N GLU A 320 11.04 4.14 8.31
CA GLU A 320 12.50 4.24 8.16
C GLU A 320 12.89 5.19 7.00
N ARG A 321 12.13 5.16 5.89
CA ARG A 321 12.34 6.12 4.78
C ARG A 321 12.01 7.55 5.17
N LEU A 322 10.92 7.77 5.93
CA LEU A 322 10.59 9.11 6.42
C LEU A 322 11.70 9.66 7.28
N LEU A 323 12.21 8.86 8.23
CA LEU A 323 13.30 9.28 9.13
C LEU A 323 14.50 9.76 8.32
N TYR A 324 14.90 9.02 7.28
CA TYR A 324 15.98 9.43 6.41
C TYR A 324 15.63 10.68 5.57
N LEU A 325 14.47 10.71 4.94
CA LEU A 325 14.08 11.84 4.07
C LEU A 325 13.96 13.16 4.82
N VAL A 326 13.66 13.14 6.12
CA VAL A 326 13.56 14.35 6.96
C VAL A 326 14.90 14.71 7.60
N SER A 327 15.70 13.72 8.03
CA SER A 327 16.99 13.96 8.67
C SER A 327 18.14 14.17 7.70
N GLY A 328 18.13 13.47 6.56
CA GLY A 328 19.27 13.37 5.64
C GLY A 328 20.43 12.55 6.20
N ASP A 329 20.26 11.84 7.32
CA ASP A 329 21.30 11.21 8.12
C ASP A 329 21.12 9.68 8.19
N CYS A 330 21.94 8.95 7.42
CA CYS A 330 21.94 7.49 7.40
C CYS A 330 22.44 6.87 8.70
N GLU A 331 23.42 7.51 9.39
CA GLU A 331 24.00 6.98 10.62
C GLU A 331 22.99 7.04 11.75
N LEU A 332 22.25 8.15 11.84
CA LEU A 332 21.13 8.28 12.78
C LEU A 332 20.09 7.18 12.53
N VAL A 333 19.65 6.99 11.28
CA VAL A 333 18.64 5.98 10.95
C VAL A 333 19.14 4.57 11.26
N ALA A 334 20.39 4.24 10.93
CA ALA A 334 20.99 2.94 11.27
C ALA A 334 20.98 2.70 12.79
N SER A 335 21.35 3.72 13.59
CA SER A 335 21.33 3.65 15.05
C SER A 335 19.91 3.42 15.60
N LEU A 336 18.90 4.16 15.10
CA LEU A 336 17.50 4.01 15.52
C LEU A 336 16.97 2.60 15.18
N MET A 337 17.30 2.06 14.00
CA MET A 337 16.89 0.71 13.61
C MET A 337 17.59 -0.37 14.44
N GLN A 338 18.83 -0.15 14.85
CA GLN A 338 19.56 -1.02 15.77
C GLN A 338 18.90 -1.03 17.16
N GLN A 339 18.53 0.14 17.71
CA GLN A 339 17.80 0.26 18.98
C GLN A 339 16.46 -0.46 18.90
N LEU A 340 15.69 -0.26 17.80
CA LEU A 340 14.41 -0.97 17.61
C LEU A 340 14.58 -2.50 17.61
N LYS A 341 15.68 -2.98 17.02
CA LYS A 341 15.99 -4.42 16.99
C LYS A 341 16.39 -4.95 18.36
N ALA A 342 17.26 -4.24 19.08
CA ALA A 342 17.83 -4.66 20.37
C ALA A 342 16.85 -4.45 21.53
N ASP A 343 16.27 -3.26 21.63
CA ASP A 343 15.52 -2.81 22.80
C ASP A 343 14.00 -2.83 22.59
N GLY A 344 13.55 -2.93 21.33
CA GLY A 344 12.15 -2.89 20.95
C GLY A 344 11.58 -1.47 20.82
N PHE A 345 12.37 -0.43 21.03
CA PHE A 345 11.96 0.97 20.91
C PHE A 345 13.11 1.86 20.52
N TYR A 346 12.82 3.08 20.09
CA TYR A 346 13.76 4.19 19.93
C TYR A 346 13.04 5.53 20.15
N THR A 347 13.82 6.59 20.40
CA THR A 347 13.33 7.97 20.47
C THR A 347 14.16 8.83 19.53
N VAL A 348 13.50 9.60 18.67
CA VAL A 348 14.18 10.52 17.74
C VAL A 348 14.57 11.81 18.45
N PRO A 349 15.63 12.53 17.97
CA PRO A 349 15.95 13.86 18.46
C PRO A 349 14.77 14.83 18.30
N THR A 350 14.66 15.77 19.26
CA THR A 350 13.56 16.77 19.29
C THR A 350 13.45 17.56 17.99
N GLU A 351 14.57 18.00 17.42
CA GLU A 351 14.60 18.74 16.16
C GLU A 351 14.05 17.93 14.98
N LEU A 352 14.29 16.61 14.97
CA LEU A 352 13.73 15.73 13.94
C LEU A 352 12.22 15.56 14.14
N LEU A 353 11.78 15.42 15.40
CA LEU A 353 10.35 15.35 15.72
C LEU A 353 9.60 16.61 15.28
N GLU A 354 10.14 17.80 15.56
CA GLU A 354 9.53 19.07 15.16
C GLU A 354 9.40 19.19 13.64
N LYS A 355 10.42 18.78 12.88
CA LYS A 355 10.36 18.74 11.41
C LYS A 355 9.26 17.77 10.92
N ILE A 356 9.16 16.59 11.53
CA ILE A 356 8.10 15.62 11.20
C ILE A 356 6.72 16.22 11.53
N GLN A 357 6.55 16.76 12.73
CA GLN A 357 5.27 17.36 13.18
C GLN A 357 4.88 18.62 12.38
N SER A 358 5.81 19.29 11.72
CA SER A 358 5.49 20.39 10.81
C SER A 358 4.72 19.93 9.57
N ARG A 359 4.80 18.63 9.21
CA ARG A 359 4.18 18.04 8.01
C ARG A 359 3.08 17.05 8.36
N PHE A 360 3.20 16.36 9.49
CA PHE A 360 2.30 15.29 9.90
C PHE A 360 1.48 15.67 11.12
N TRP A 361 0.29 15.12 11.19
CA TRP A 361 -0.55 15.05 12.38
C TRP A 361 -1.03 13.59 12.54
N ALA A 362 -1.40 13.14 13.73
CA ALA A 362 -1.80 11.76 13.95
C ALA A 362 -2.93 11.63 14.97
N GLY A 363 -3.82 10.69 14.67
CA GLY A 363 -4.91 10.27 15.54
C GLY A 363 -5.17 8.77 15.44
N CYS A 364 -6.02 8.26 16.32
CA CYS A 364 -6.44 6.86 16.28
C CYS A 364 -7.96 6.72 16.53
N CYS A 365 -8.48 5.59 16.04
CA CYS A 365 -9.91 5.25 16.12
C CYS A 365 -10.02 3.74 16.41
N GLY A 366 -10.70 3.36 17.49
CA GLY A 366 -11.00 1.97 17.84
C GLY A 366 -12.22 1.42 17.09
N ASP A 367 -12.50 0.13 17.29
CA ASP A 367 -13.51 -0.60 16.52
C ASP A 367 -14.93 -0.04 16.72
N GLU A 368 -15.33 0.30 17.94
CA GLU A 368 -16.65 0.90 18.22
C GLU A 368 -16.86 2.21 17.45
N ALA A 369 -15.89 3.12 17.54
CA ALA A 369 -15.93 4.39 16.81
C ALA A 369 -15.82 4.20 15.29
N THR A 370 -15.20 3.11 14.82
CA THR A 370 -15.15 2.73 13.41
C THR A 370 -16.55 2.35 12.91
N GLU A 371 -17.28 1.50 13.63
CA GLU A 371 -18.66 1.13 13.26
C GLU A 371 -19.61 2.34 13.33
N GLU A 372 -19.50 3.18 14.35
CA GLU A 372 -20.27 4.43 14.44
C GLU A 372 -19.99 5.35 13.24
N THR A 373 -18.73 5.45 12.83
CA THR A 373 -18.35 6.27 11.69
C THR A 373 -18.91 5.73 10.36
N ILE A 374 -18.88 4.40 10.14
CA ILE A 374 -19.50 3.78 8.95
C ILE A 374 -21.00 4.13 8.91
N ARG A 375 -21.68 3.97 10.04
CA ARG A 375 -23.12 4.30 10.17
C ARG A 375 -23.40 5.75 9.87
N ASP A 376 -22.67 6.67 10.49
CA ASP A 376 -22.86 8.13 10.35
C ASP A 376 -22.64 8.59 8.90
N VAL A 377 -21.57 8.09 8.26
CA VAL A 377 -21.26 8.41 6.86
C VAL A 377 -22.33 7.86 5.91
N TRP A 378 -22.82 6.65 6.16
CA TRP A 378 -23.90 6.05 5.38
C TRP A 378 -25.22 6.84 5.54
N GLU A 379 -25.65 7.09 6.76
CA GLU A 379 -26.94 7.76 7.03
C GLU A 379 -26.96 9.22 6.54
N ARG A 380 -25.87 9.96 6.72
CA ARG A 380 -25.83 11.38 6.35
C ARG A 380 -25.48 11.65 4.90
N HIS A 381 -24.66 10.80 4.30
CA HIS A 381 -24.09 11.08 2.99
C HIS A 381 -24.40 10.02 1.94
N SER A 382 -25.07 8.92 2.32
CA SER A 382 -25.32 7.77 1.43
C SER A 382 -24.03 7.24 0.78
N TYR A 383 -22.90 7.39 1.49
CA TYR A 383 -21.61 6.88 1.06
C TYR A 383 -21.21 5.68 1.92
N LEU A 384 -20.93 4.55 1.28
CA LEU A 384 -20.56 3.32 1.96
C LEU A 384 -19.03 3.21 2.00
N CYS A 385 -18.44 3.39 3.17
CA CYS A 385 -17.01 3.22 3.37
C CYS A 385 -16.68 1.86 4.00
N ASP A 386 -15.46 1.38 3.74
CA ASP A 386 -14.88 0.24 4.45
C ASP A 386 -14.34 0.64 5.82
N THR A 387 -13.95 -0.35 6.62
CA THR A 387 -13.45 -0.13 7.97
C THR A 387 -12.20 0.74 8.04
N HIS A 388 -11.28 0.62 7.09
CA HIS A 388 -10.06 1.45 7.03
C HIS A 388 -10.38 2.89 6.69
N THR A 389 -11.27 3.11 5.71
CA THR A 389 -11.77 4.44 5.35
C THR A 389 -12.48 5.10 6.52
N ALA A 390 -13.26 4.34 7.29
CA ALA A 390 -13.94 4.85 8.47
C ALA A 390 -12.97 5.31 9.57
N VAL A 391 -11.90 4.55 9.81
CA VAL A 391 -10.81 5.00 10.71
C VAL A 391 -10.23 6.33 10.22
N ALA A 392 -9.90 6.43 8.93
CA ALA A 392 -9.36 7.66 8.36
C ALA A 392 -10.36 8.84 8.45
N TRP A 393 -11.64 8.59 8.17
CA TRP A 393 -12.69 9.61 8.27
C TRP A 393 -12.83 10.14 9.70
N ASN A 394 -12.87 9.24 10.68
CA ASN A 394 -12.94 9.62 12.10
C ASN A 394 -11.74 10.48 12.51
N VAL A 395 -10.54 10.08 12.13
CA VAL A 395 -9.31 10.79 12.46
C VAL A 395 -9.23 12.14 11.71
N ALA A 396 -9.76 12.24 10.47
CA ALA A 396 -9.91 13.52 9.78
C ALA A 396 -10.78 14.50 10.59
N ARG A 397 -11.91 14.02 11.13
CA ARG A 397 -12.78 14.84 12.00
C ARG A 397 -12.12 15.23 13.32
N GLN A 398 -11.25 14.36 13.87
CA GLN A 398 -10.43 14.73 15.04
C GLN A 398 -9.46 15.87 14.70
N TYR A 399 -8.79 15.78 13.53
CA TYR A 399 -7.88 16.83 13.08
C TYR A 399 -8.59 18.16 12.83
N GLU A 400 -9.74 18.16 12.14
CA GLU A 400 -10.53 19.38 11.88
C GLU A 400 -10.94 20.09 13.18
N LYS A 401 -11.29 19.33 14.23
CA LYS A 401 -11.62 19.89 15.54
C LYS A 401 -10.40 20.44 16.28
N ALA A 402 -9.20 19.89 16.02
CA ALA A 402 -7.96 20.30 16.68
C ALA A 402 -7.25 21.47 15.98
N ALA A 403 -7.46 21.66 14.70
CA ALA A 403 -6.82 22.70 13.91
C ALA A 403 -7.64 24.01 13.96
N GLU A 404 -6.94 25.14 14.14
CA GLU A 404 -7.60 26.47 14.15
C GLU A 404 -8.18 26.84 12.78
N SER A 405 -7.51 26.46 11.69
CA SER A 405 -7.94 26.70 10.32
C SER A 405 -7.47 25.55 9.43
N PRO A 406 -8.24 24.45 9.39
CA PRO A 406 -7.86 23.30 8.58
C PRO A 406 -7.97 23.62 7.07
N ASP A 407 -6.95 23.16 6.32
CA ASP A 407 -7.03 23.14 4.85
C ASP A 407 -8.13 22.15 4.40
N PRO A 408 -8.66 22.28 3.17
CA PRO A 408 -9.54 21.24 2.60
C PRO A 408 -8.93 19.85 2.75
N MET A 409 -9.79 18.86 3.03
CA MET A 409 -9.36 17.50 3.39
C MET A 409 -9.81 16.47 2.36
N VAL A 410 -8.89 15.55 2.03
CA VAL A 410 -9.18 14.32 1.28
C VAL A 410 -8.95 13.13 2.18
N VAL A 411 -9.96 12.28 2.32
CA VAL A 411 -9.86 10.98 3.00
C VAL A 411 -9.50 9.91 1.96
N LEU A 412 -8.46 9.13 2.20
CA LEU A 412 -8.10 8.02 1.33
C LEU A 412 -8.96 6.80 1.64
N SER A 413 -9.66 6.30 0.62
CA SER A 413 -10.47 5.08 0.68
C SER A 413 -9.70 3.93 0.04
N THR A 414 -9.15 3.07 0.88
CA THR A 414 -8.11 2.12 0.50
C THR A 414 -8.62 0.73 0.15
N ALA A 415 -9.89 0.41 0.45
CA ALA A 415 -10.50 -0.87 0.13
C ALA A 415 -11.99 -0.72 -0.14
N SER A 416 -12.55 -1.68 -0.90
CA SER A 416 -14.00 -1.76 -1.08
C SER A 416 -14.69 -2.26 0.19
N PRO A 417 -15.85 -1.69 0.58
CA PRO A 417 -16.63 -2.16 1.73
C PRO A 417 -17.05 -3.64 1.61
N TYR A 418 -17.16 -4.17 0.40
CA TYR A 418 -17.45 -5.58 0.14
C TYR A 418 -16.35 -6.56 0.56
N LYS A 419 -15.19 -6.09 0.93
CA LYS A 419 -14.11 -6.95 1.49
C LYS A 419 -14.26 -7.18 3.00
N PHE A 420 -15.11 -6.40 3.66
CA PHE A 420 -15.38 -6.45 5.09
C PHE A 420 -16.90 -6.44 5.36
N PRO A 421 -17.68 -7.32 4.68
CA PRO A 421 -19.13 -7.20 4.64
C PRO A 421 -19.78 -7.38 6.01
N ALA A 422 -19.22 -8.22 6.88
CA ALA A 422 -19.72 -8.44 8.23
C ALA A 422 -19.69 -7.16 9.08
N ALA A 423 -18.53 -6.49 9.13
CA ALA A 423 -18.36 -5.25 9.89
C ALA A 423 -19.24 -4.12 9.32
N VAL A 424 -19.32 -4.00 7.99
CA VAL A 424 -20.11 -2.94 7.34
C VAL A 424 -21.62 -3.17 7.56
N LEU A 425 -22.13 -4.41 7.43
CA LEU A 425 -23.53 -4.75 7.72
C LEU A 425 -23.88 -4.48 9.18
N SER A 426 -23.03 -4.91 10.12
CA SER A 426 -23.19 -4.62 11.56
C SER A 426 -23.32 -3.12 11.78
N ALA A 427 -22.40 -2.35 11.22
CA ALA A 427 -22.36 -0.90 11.39
C ALA A 427 -23.64 -0.20 10.90
N ILE A 428 -24.20 -0.59 9.75
CA ILE A 428 -25.42 0.01 9.19
C ILE A 428 -26.72 -0.60 9.79
N GLY A 429 -26.60 -1.50 10.77
CA GLY A 429 -27.75 -2.13 11.44
C GLY A 429 -28.52 -3.15 10.55
N ALA A 430 -27.87 -3.68 9.52
CA ALA A 430 -28.44 -4.71 8.66
C ALA A 430 -28.11 -6.12 9.19
N LYS A 431 -28.94 -7.11 8.78
CA LYS A 431 -28.72 -8.49 9.20
C LYS A 431 -27.44 -9.07 8.62
N CYS A 432 -26.67 -9.74 9.46
CA CYS A 432 -25.40 -10.37 9.17
C CYS A 432 -25.53 -11.90 9.22
N ASP A 433 -26.37 -12.48 8.34
CA ASP A 433 -26.66 -13.91 8.31
C ASP A 433 -25.87 -14.60 7.16
N GLY A 434 -25.53 -15.89 7.37
CA GLY A 434 -24.84 -16.69 6.36
C GLY A 434 -23.32 -16.55 6.37
N ASP A 435 -22.69 -16.93 5.26
CA ASP A 435 -21.25 -16.75 5.04
C ASP A 435 -20.92 -15.34 4.49
N GLU A 436 -19.62 -15.02 4.36
CA GLU A 436 -19.21 -13.70 3.84
C GLU A 436 -19.77 -13.37 2.45
N PHE A 437 -20.02 -14.36 1.58
CA PHE A 437 -20.60 -14.14 0.25
C PHE A 437 -22.09 -13.81 0.34
N ASP A 438 -22.81 -14.45 1.27
CA ASP A 438 -24.20 -14.12 1.56
C ASP A 438 -24.30 -12.70 2.14
N MET A 439 -23.36 -12.34 3.01
CA MET A 439 -23.24 -10.98 3.57
C MET A 439 -22.94 -9.92 2.50
N MET A 440 -22.09 -10.22 1.51
CA MET A 440 -21.83 -9.31 0.38
C MET A 440 -23.13 -9.06 -0.42
N SER A 441 -23.90 -10.10 -0.66
CA SER A 441 -25.20 -10.01 -1.36
C SER A 441 -26.23 -9.24 -0.54
N ALA A 442 -26.25 -9.45 0.79
CA ALA A 442 -27.10 -8.72 1.71
C ALA A 442 -26.73 -7.22 1.76
N LEU A 443 -25.43 -6.91 1.74
CA LEU A 443 -24.93 -5.53 1.73
C LEU A 443 -25.35 -4.79 0.45
N GLU A 444 -25.24 -5.42 -0.72
CA GLU A 444 -25.72 -4.84 -1.98
C GLU A 444 -27.23 -4.57 -1.93
N LYS A 445 -28.00 -5.53 -1.44
CA LYS A 445 -29.45 -5.40 -1.30
C LYS A 445 -29.87 -4.32 -0.32
N ALA A 446 -29.17 -4.21 0.81
CA ALA A 446 -29.49 -3.23 1.86
C ALA A 446 -29.14 -1.80 1.46
N THR A 447 -28.07 -1.61 0.69
CA THR A 447 -27.53 -0.29 0.38
C THR A 447 -27.82 0.19 -1.05
N GLY A 448 -28.06 -0.73 -1.98
CA GLY A 448 -28.11 -0.42 -3.41
C GLY A 448 -26.74 -0.03 -4.00
N PHE A 449 -25.67 -0.02 -3.19
CA PHE A 449 -24.31 0.25 -3.69
C PHE A 449 -23.81 -0.98 -4.48
N PRO A 450 -23.37 -0.81 -5.74
CA PRO A 450 -23.08 -1.96 -6.60
C PRO A 450 -21.84 -2.72 -6.12
N MET A 451 -21.97 -4.04 -6.01
CA MET A 451 -20.84 -4.93 -5.74
C MET A 451 -19.84 -4.91 -6.90
N PRO A 452 -18.54 -4.76 -6.66
CA PRO A 452 -17.51 -4.85 -7.69
C PRO A 452 -17.59 -6.18 -8.48
N ALA A 453 -17.46 -6.10 -9.81
CA ALA A 453 -17.60 -7.26 -10.70
C ALA A 453 -16.59 -8.39 -10.37
N ASN A 454 -15.39 -8.05 -9.94
CA ASN A 454 -14.34 -9.00 -9.53
C ASN A 454 -14.70 -9.79 -8.26
N LEU A 455 -15.63 -9.30 -7.44
CA LEU A 455 -16.10 -9.97 -6.22
C LEU A 455 -17.41 -10.72 -6.45
N ARG A 456 -18.29 -10.26 -7.36
CA ARG A 456 -19.63 -10.78 -7.58
C ARG A 456 -19.67 -12.28 -7.93
N SER A 457 -18.78 -12.74 -8.80
CA SER A 457 -18.72 -14.13 -9.25
C SER A 457 -17.71 -14.99 -8.49
N LEU A 458 -17.15 -14.48 -7.41
CA LEU A 458 -16.00 -15.11 -6.75
C LEU A 458 -16.33 -16.49 -6.15
N ARG A 459 -17.54 -16.63 -5.57
CA ARG A 459 -18.01 -17.89 -4.97
C ARG A 459 -18.13 -19.03 -5.99
N GLU A 460 -18.44 -18.69 -7.25
CA GLU A 460 -18.69 -19.67 -8.32
C GLU A 460 -17.41 -20.04 -9.09
N ARG A 461 -16.31 -19.32 -8.87
CA ARG A 461 -15.05 -19.59 -9.57
C ARG A 461 -14.45 -20.91 -9.13
N PRO A 462 -13.87 -21.68 -10.07
CA PRO A 462 -13.18 -22.93 -9.72
C PRO A 462 -11.94 -22.63 -8.84
N VAL A 463 -11.74 -23.46 -7.84
CA VAL A 463 -10.50 -23.46 -7.06
C VAL A 463 -9.39 -24.06 -7.92
N LEU A 464 -8.38 -23.27 -8.23
CA LEU A 464 -7.25 -23.64 -9.09
C LEU A 464 -6.00 -24.02 -8.29
N HIS A 465 -5.88 -23.53 -7.06
CA HIS A 465 -4.72 -23.73 -6.20
C HIS A 465 -5.13 -24.42 -4.90
N THR A 466 -4.63 -25.63 -4.71
CA THR A 466 -4.95 -26.47 -3.54
C THR A 466 -3.73 -26.86 -2.71
N ASP A 467 -2.53 -26.39 -3.09
CA ASP A 467 -1.29 -26.74 -2.42
C ASP A 467 -1.28 -26.27 -0.98
N CYS A 468 -0.79 -27.14 -0.09
CA CYS A 468 -0.63 -26.87 1.32
C CYS A 468 0.65 -27.51 1.84
N VAL A 469 1.50 -26.72 2.48
CA VAL A 469 2.76 -27.23 3.04
C VAL A 469 2.93 -26.85 4.52
N LYS A 470 3.69 -27.64 5.27
CA LYS A 470 4.15 -27.23 6.60
C LYS A 470 5.24 -26.16 6.48
N PRO A 471 5.42 -25.27 7.48
CA PRO A 471 6.44 -24.22 7.44
C PRO A 471 7.84 -24.72 7.02
N GLY A 472 8.31 -25.83 7.57
CA GLY A 472 9.61 -26.42 7.23
C GLY A 472 9.71 -27.01 5.80
N LYS A 473 8.63 -27.06 5.03
CA LYS A 473 8.60 -27.58 3.65
C LYS A 473 8.48 -26.47 2.59
N MET A 474 8.28 -25.22 2.99
CA MET A 474 8.15 -24.08 2.06
C MET A 474 9.36 -23.94 1.14
N ARG A 475 10.59 -24.14 1.67
CA ARG A 475 11.82 -24.08 0.87
C ARG A 475 11.83 -25.13 -0.25
N GLY A 476 11.40 -26.36 0.05
CA GLY A 476 11.30 -27.45 -0.94
C GLY A 476 10.34 -27.07 -2.07
N TYR A 477 9.16 -26.56 -1.73
CA TYR A 477 8.16 -26.10 -2.69
C TYR A 477 8.73 -25.04 -3.65
N VAL A 478 9.46 -24.05 -3.11
CA VAL A 478 10.07 -23.01 -3.95
C VAL A 478 11.17 -23.56 -4.85
N LEU A 479 11.98 -24.51 -4.37
CA LEU A 479 13.01 -25.16 -5.21
C LEU A 479 12.39 -25.95 -6.36
N ASP A 480 11.31 -26.70 -6.09
CA ASP A 480 10.57 -27.43 -7.13
C ASP A 480 9.98 -26.47 -8.17
N LEU A 481 9.46 -25.32 -7.74
CA LEU A 481 8.99 -24.27 -8.63
C LEU A 481 10.10 -23.72 -9.52
N LEU A 482 11.27 -23.40 -8.95
CA LEU A 482 12.43 -22.89 -9.69
C LEU A 482 12.97 -23.89 -10.71
N GLU A 483 12.76 -25.18 -10.45
CA GLU A 483 13.15 -26.28 -11.35
C GLU A 483 12.06 -26.68 -12.36
N GLY A 484 10.90 -26.00 -12.33
CA GLY A 484 9.77 -26.27 -13.23
C GLY A 484 9.07 -27.60 -12.98
N LYS A 485 9.07 -28.07 -11.73
CA LYS A 485 8.45 -29.33 -11.29
C LYS A 485 7.06 -29.16 -10.68
N THR A 486 6.60 -27.92 -10.50
CA THR A 486 5.28 -27.56 -9.97
C THR A 486 4.38 -26.97 -11.04
#